data_3e8a725430c8692c318d1f9b1d0067b5
#
_entry.id   3e8a725430c8692c318d1f9b1d0067b5
#
_cell.length_a   1.000
_cell.length_b   1.000
_cell.length_c   1.000
_cell.angle_alpha   90.00
_cell.angle_beta   90.00
_cell.angle_gamma   90.00
#
_symmetry.space_group_name_H-M   'P 1'
#
loop_
_entity.id
_entity.type
_entity.pdbx_description
1 polymer ?
#
loop_
_entity_poly.entity_id
_entity_poly.type
_entity_poly.pdbx_seq_one_letter_code
_entity_poly.pdbx_strand_id
1 'polypeptide(L)'
;MTLPQAVPPLGDTVDHLAATVAVKGSIPGGPHRQALAAWRDDGGTLEIGALDLGWGDLVLGAKGTLALDAALQPVGAMTALVRGYNEIVDALVAGGNLRAGDGAMAKLALGLLAKEGPDGQYEISAPLTLQNGSVYIGPAKIARMPVFTWE
;
A
#
# COMPACT_ATOMS: atom_id res chain seq x y z
N MET A 1 17.05 -3.32 4.58
CA MET A 1 16.21 -3.83 5.69
C MET A 1 15.88 -5.29 5.43
N THR A 2 16.11 -6.12 6.42
CA THR A 2 15.88 -7.56 6.32
C THR A 2 14.58 -7.93 7.05
N LEU A 3 13.75 -8.73 6.42
CA LEU A 3 12.48 -9.17 6.98
C LEU A 3 12.69 -10.45 7.81
N PRO A 4 11.83 -10.70 8.82
CA PRO A 4 11.95 -11.93 9.62
C PRO A 4 11.69 -13.21 8.83
N GLN A 5 10.98 -13.13 7.70
CA GLN A 5 10.74 -14.23 6.79
C GLN A 5 10.87 -13.76 5.36
N ALA A 6 11.47 -14.60 4.52
CA ALA A 6 11.49 -14.35 3.09
C ALA A 6 10.08 -14.44 2.50
N VAL A 7 9.78 -13.56 1.57
CA VAL A 7 8.50 -13.55 0.84
C VAL A 7 8.80 -13.93 -0.61
N PRO A 8 8.56 -15.18 -1.03
CA PRO A 8 8.79 -15.56 -2.41
C PRO A 8 7.84 -14.81 -3.36
N PRO A 9 8.30 -14.37 -4.54
CA PRO A 9 9.69 -14.45 -5.05
C PRO A 9 10.57 -13.26 -4.64
N LEU A 10 10.11 -12.38 -3.74
CA LEU A 10 10.76 -11.10 -3.42
C LEU A 10 11.96 -11.25 -2.47
N GLY A 11 11.99 -12.31 -1.69
CA GLY A 11 13.09 -12.56 -0.75
C GLY A 11 12.85 -11.91 0.63
N ASP A 12 13.90 -11.87 1.44
CA ASP A 12 13.87 -11.37 2.81
C ASP A 12 14.50 -9.99 2.98
N THR A 13 15.04 -9.42 1.91
CA THR A 13 15.75 -8.14 1.97
C THR A 13 15.03 -7.09 1.13
N VAL A 14 14.59 -6.03 1.79
CA VAL A 14 14.09 -4.81 1.14
C VAL A 14 15.30 -3.96 0.76
N ASP A 15 15.46 -3.68 -0.53
CA ASP A 15 16.64 -2.98 -1.06
C ASP A 15 16.67 -1.52 -0.63
N HIS A 16 15.53 -0.84 -0.74
CA HIS A 16 15.37 0.50 -0.20
C HIS A 16 13.92 0.79 0.16
N LEU A 17 13.76 1.68 1.12
CA LEU A 17 12.49 2.25 1.50
C LEU A 17 12.71 3.70 1.87
N ALA A 18 12.04 4.60 1.19
CA ALA A 18 12.04 6.02 1.49
C ALA A 18 10.62 6.55 1.49
N ALA A 19 10.33 7.44 2.41
CA ALA A 19 9.02 8.06 2.48
C ALA A 19 9.14 9.51 2.92
N THR A 20 8.37 10.38 2.26
CA THR A 20 8.16 11.76 2.68
C THR A 20 6.73 11.88 3.14
N VAL A 21 6.54 12.15 4.42
CA VAL A 21 5.23 12.16 5.05
C VAL A 21 5.05 13.45 5.83
N ALA A 22 3.88 14.07 5.71
CA ALA A 22 3.51 15.25 6.48
C ALA A 22 2.22 14.97 7.26
N VAL A 23 2.25 15.25 8.56
CA VAL A 23 1.06 15.20 9.41
C VAL A 23 0.41 16.57 9.35
N LYS A 24 -0.84 16.63 8.93
CA LYS A 24 -1.64 17.85 8.89
C LYS A 24 -2.60 17.86 10.08
N GLY A 25 -2.67 19.01 10.75
CA GLY A 25 -3.43 19.16 11.98
C GLY A 25 -2.57 18.92 13.22
N SER A 26 -3.12 19.28 14.37
CA SER A 26 -2.44 19.12 15.65
C SER A 26 -2.91 17.88 16.36
N ILE A 27 -1.95 17.04 16.79
CA ILE A 27 -2.25 15.89 17.61
C ILE A 27 -2.08 16.32 19.07
N PRO A 28 -3.16 16.37 19.87
CA PRO A 28 -3.05 16.76 21.28
C PRO A 28 -2.28 15.71 22.09
N GLY A 29 -1.78 16.12 23.23
CA GLY A 29 -1.17 15.20 24.20
C GLY A 29 -2.22 14.33 24.88
N GLY A 30 -1.76 13.25 25.53
CA GLY A 30 -2.62 12.36 26.28
C GLY A 30 -2.64 10.93 25.71
N PRO A 31 -3.61 10.10 26.15
CA PRO A 31 -3.72 8.72 25.63
C PRO A 31 -3.86 8.69 24.11
N HIS A 32 -3.12 7.82 23.47
CA HIS A 32 -2.99 7.77 22.01
C HIS A 32 -4.35 7.69 21.29
N ARG A 33 -5.25 6.84 21.78
CA ARG A 33 -6.57 6.68 21.18
C ARG A 33 -7.39 7.97 21.19
N GLN A 34 -7.37 8.68 22.32
CA GLN A 34 -8.09 9.95 22.48
C GLN A 34 -7.46 11.06 21.64
N ALA A 35 -6.13 11.13 21.62
CA ALA A 35 -5.39 12.11 20.83
C ALA A 35 -5.64 11.93 19.33
N LEU A 36 -5.63 10.69 18.85
CA LEU A 36 -5.91 10.39 17.45
C LEU A 36 -7.37 10.65 17.06
N ALA A 37 -8.31 10.35 17.97
CA ALA A 37 -9.71 10.67 17.73
C ALA A 37 -9.94 12.17 17.62
N ALA A 38 -9.33 12.97 18.49
CA ALA A 38 -9.42 14.42 18.43
C ALA A 38 -8.79 14.98 17.14
N TRP A 39 -7.63 14.47 16.76
CA TRP A 39 -6.95 14.84 15.51
C TRP A 39 -7.83 14.52 14.29
N ARG A 40 -8.42 13.33 14.26
CA ARG A 40 -9.37 12.92 13.21
C ARG A 40 -10.57 13.86 13.13
N ASP A 41 -11.19 14.14 14.28
CA ASP A 41 -12.41 14.97 14.36
C ASP A 41 -12.16 16.42 13.93
N ASP A 42 -10.92 16.90 14.12
CA ASP A 42 -10.48 18.21 13.66
C ASP A 42 -10.04 18.23 12.18
N GLY A 43 -10.28 17.14 11.44
CA GLY A 43 -9.94 17.05 10.03
C GLY A 43 -8.47 16.71 9.75
N GLY A 44 -7.78 16.11 10.71
CA GLY A 44 -6.38 15.72 10.57
C GLY A 44 -6.16 14.70 9.47
N THR A 45 -5.08 14.87 8.72
CA THR A 45 -4.69 13.96 7.64
C THR A 45 -3.20 13.70 7.65
N LEU A 46 -2.82 12.59 7.04
CA LEU A 46 -1.44 12.21 6.76
C LEU A 46 -1.22 12.33 5.26
N GLU A 47 -0.37 13.23 4.85
CA GLU A 47 -0.02 13.38 3.44
C GLU A 47 1.25 12.62 3.12
N ILE A 48 1.16 11.70 2.17
CA ILE A 48 2.29 10.97 1.63
C ILE A 48 2.70 11.68 0.34
N GLY A 49 3.75 12.49 0.45
CA GLY A 49 4.28 13.23 -0.69
C GLY A 49 5.06 12.34 -1.65
N ALA A 50 5.75 11.34 -1.09
CA ALA A 50 6.44 10.32 -1.86
C ALA A 50 6.65 9.09 -0.98
N LEU A 51 6.42 7.94 -1.56
CA LEU A 51 6.79 6.65 -0.98
C LEU A 51 7.52 5.89 -2.08
N ASP A 52 8.74 5.45 -1.80
CA ASP A 52 9.55 4.69 -2.74
C ASP A 52 10.02 3.40 -2.07
N LEU A 53 9.68 2.29 -2.65
CA LEU A 53 10.03 0.95 -2.17
C LEU A 53 10.68 0.16 -3.29
N GLY A 54 11.86 -0.38 -3.02
CA GLY A 54 12.50 -1.38 -3.86
C GLY A 54 12.65 -2.67 -3.08
N TRP A 55 12.12 -3.76 -3.60
CA TRP A 55 12.15 -5.06 -2.96
C TRP A 55 12.23 -6.16 -4.03
N GLY A 56 13.43 -6.69 -4.26
CA GLY A 56 13.65 -7.58 -5.39
C GLY A 56 13.35 -6.88 -6.71
N ASP A 57 12.56 -7.50 -7.55
CA ASP A 57 12.14 -6.92 -8.83
C ASP A 57 10.94 -5.96 -8.68
N LEU A 58 10.38 -5.87 -7.48
CA LEU A 58 9.28 -4.96 -7.20
C LEU A 58 9.80 -3.55 -6.95
N VAL A 59 9.27 -2.59 -7.69
CA VAL A 59 9.45 -1.15 -7.42
C VAL A 59 8.07 -0.53 -7.28
N LEU A 60 7.83 0.10 -6.15
CA LEU A 60 6.58 0.75 -5.82
C LEU A 60 6.83 2.21 -5.50
N GLY A 61 6.14 3.10 -6.19
CA GLY A 61 6.04 4.50 -5.84
C GLY A 61 4.59 4.83 -5.49
N ALA A 62 4.36 5.68 -4.51
CA ALA A 62 3.01 6.10 -4.16
C ALA A 62 2.99 7.51 -3.59
N LYS A 63 1.87 8.18 -3.79
CA LYS A 63 1.57 9.48 -3.17
C LYS A 63 0.07 9.60 -2.94
N GLY A 64 -0.32 10.30 -1.90
CA GLY A 64 -1.72 10.49 -1.59
C GLY A 64 -1.97 10.98 -0.18
N THR A 65 -3.20 10.82 0.28
CA THR A 65 -3.64 11.30 1.58
C THR A 65 -4.35 10.19 2.33
N LEU A 66 -3.97 10.03 3.60
CA LEU A 66 -4.62 9.12 4.52
C LEU A 66 -5.25 9.88 5.67
N ALA A 67 -6.33 9.34 6.21
CA ALA A 67 -7.00 9.81 7.40
C ALA A 67 -7.35 8.61 8.28
N LEU A 68 -8.05 8.85 9.37
CA LEU A 68 -8.60 7.79 10.21
C LEU A 68 -10.12 7.80 10.13
N ASP A 69 -10.70 6.60 10.07
CA ASP A 69 -12.15 6.44 10.11
C ASP A 69 -12.69 6.47 11.55
N ALA A 70 -13.98 6.25 11.73
CA ALA A 70 -14.63 6.26 13.05
C ALA A 70 -14.04 5.21 14.01
N ALA A 71 -13.50 4.12 13.48
CA ALA A 71 -12.83 3.07 14.24
C ALA A 71 -11.32 3.30 14.40
N LEU A 72 -10.82 4.49 14.02
CA LEU A 72 -9.40 4.86 14.00
C LEU A 72 -8.55 3.92 13.12
N GLN A 73 -9.14 3.42 12.06
CA GLN A 73 -8.42 2.64 11.05
C GLN A 73 -8.06 3.52 9.86
N PRO A 74 -6.94 3.25 9.18
CA PRO A 74 -6.52 4.05 8.03
C PRO A 74 -7.56 4.01 6.91
N VAL A 75 -7.86 5.18 6.38
CA VAL A 75 -8.74 5.37 5.23
C VAL A 75 -8.14 6.44 4.34
N GLY A 76 -8.25 6.27 3.04
CA GLY A 76 -7.74 7.26 2.11
C GLY A 76 -7.51 6.74 0.71
N ALA A 77 -6.92 7.59 -0.11
CA ALA A 77 -6.65 7.29 -1.49
C ALA A 77 -5.23 7.74 -1.86
N MET A 78 -4.58 6.91 -2.65
CA MET A 78 -3.24 7.17 -3.17
C MET A 78 -3.19 6.82 -4.65
N THR A 79 -2.24 7.39 -5.36
CA THR A 79 -1.85 6.91 -6.69
C THR A 79 -0.58 6.10 -6.53
N ALA A 80 -0.61 4.85 -6.97
CA ALA A 80 0.52 3.96 -6.91
C ALA A 80 1.09 3.73 -8.32
N LEU A 81 2.42 3.78 -8.42
CA LEU A 81 3.16 3.39 -9.61
C LEU A 81 3.90 2.10 -9.28
N VAL A 82 3.63 1.03 -10.03
CA VAL A 82 4.12 -0.31 -9.69
C VAL A 82 4.87 -0.90 -10.87
N ARG A 83 6.12 -1.31 -10.64
CA ARG A 83 6.90 -2.16 -11.53
C ARG A 83 7.13 -3.50 -10.85
N GLY A 84 7.24 -4.57 -11.63
CA GLY A 84 7.37 -5.90 -11.05
C GLY A 84 6.05 -6.41 -10.45
N TYR A 85 4.92 -6.03 -11.04
CA TYR A 85 3.60 -6.41 -10.55
C TYR A 85 3.37 -7.92 -10.57
N ASN A 86 4.05 -8.66 -11.44
CA ASN A 86 3.97 -10.13 -11.45
C ASN A 86 4.47 -10.72 -10.14
N GLU A 87 5.52 -10.14 -9.56
CA GLU A 87 6.09 -10.58 -8.28
C GLU A 87 5.10 -10.35 -7.13
N ILE A 88 4.31 -9.27 -7.19
CA ILE A 88 3.24 -9.04 -6.20
C ILE A 88 2.20 -10.16 -6.28
N VAL A 89 1.75 -10.49 -7.50
CA VAL A 89 0.77 -11.55 -7.71
C VAL A 89 1.33 -12.89 -7.21
N ASP A 90 2.58 -13.20 -7.55
CA ASP A 90 3.24 -14.42 -7.11
C ASP A 90 3.36 -14.49 -5.58
N ALA A 91 3.68 -13.37 -4.93
CA ALA A 91 3.73 -13.29 -3.48
C ALA A 91 2.35 -13.52 -2.83
N LEU A 92 1.29 -12.99 -3.41
CA LEU A 92 -0.07 -13.21 -2.93
C LEU A 92 -0.51 -14.68 -3.07
N VAL A 93 -0.14 -15.31 -4.17
CA VAL A 93 -0.40 -16.74 -4.39
C VAL A 93 0.39 -17.58 -3.39
N ALA A 94 1.69 -17.32 -3.25
CA ALA A 94 2.57 -18.04 -2.33
C ALA A 94 2.14 -17.91 -0.87
N GLY A 95 1.62 -16.73 -0.50
CA GLY A 95 1.12 -16.47 0.86
C GLY A 95 -0.30 -16.99 1.13
N GLY A 96 -0.95 -17.62 0.15
CA GLY A 96 -2.30 -18.15 0.30
C GLY A 96 -3.42 -17.08 0.24
N ASN A 97 -3.09 -15.84 -0.12
CA ASN A 97 -4.07 -14.75 -0.22
C ASN A 97 -4.78 -14.71 -1.57
N LEU A 98 -4.29 -15.45 -2.55
CA LEU A 98 -4.83 -15.51 -3.91
C LEU A 98 -4.65 -16.92 -4.45
N ARG A 99 -5.66 -17.45 -5.12
CA ARG A 99 -5.59 -18.75 -5.78
C ARG A 99 -4.69 -18.66 -7.02
N ALA A 100 -4.01 -19.76 -7.36
CA ALA A 100 -3.10 -19.80 -8.51
C ALA A 100 -3.81 -19.44 -9.84
N GLY A 101 -5.02 -19.92 -10.05
CA GLY A 101 -5.82 -19.58 -11.24
C GLY A 101 -6.20 -18.09 -11.27
N ASP A 102 -6.60 -17.54 -10.15
CA ASP A 102 -6.91 -16.11 -10.02
C ASP A 102 -5.65 -15.26 -10.20
N GLY A 103 -4.50 -15.75 -9.76
CA GLY A 103 -3.20 -15.11 -9.99
C GLY A 103 -2.85 -15.01 -11.47
N ALA A 104 -3.06 -16.08 -12.24
CA ALA A 104 -2.84 -16.06 -13.68
C ALA A 104 -3.75 -15.05 -14.38
N MET A 105 -5.03 -15.00 -14.00
CA MET A 105 -5.98 -14.01 -14.53
C MET A 105 -5.60 -12.60 -14.15
N ALA A 106 -5.14 -12.38 -12.91
CA ALA A 106 -4.69 -11.08 -12.44
C ALA A 106 -3.48 -10.60 -13.25
N LYS A 107 -2.51 -11.46 -13.53
CA LYS A 107 -1.36 -11.12 -14.37
C LYS A 107 -1.75 -10.68 -15.78
N LEU A 108 -2.72 -11.38 -16.38
CA LEU A 108 -3.24 -11.00 -17.70
C LEU A 108 -3.92 -9.62 -17.66
N ALA A 109 -4.78 -9.40 -16.68
CA ALA A 109 -5.49 -8.13 -16.51
C ALA A 109 -4.52 -6.97 -16.25
N LEU A 110 -3.55 -7.17 -15.37
CA LEU A 110 -2.53 -6.16 -15.07
C LEU A 110 -1.66 -5.88 -16.28
N GLY A 111 -1.31 -6.90 -17.05
CA GLY A 111 -0.55 -6.74 -18.30
C GLY A 111 -1.26 -5.87 -19.33
N LEU A 112 -2.59 -5.91 -19.39
CA LEU A 112 -3.38 -5.05 -20.27
C LEU A 112 -3.37 -3.58 -19.83
N LEU A 113 -3.21 -3.34 -18.51
CA LEU A 113 -3.16 -1.99 -17.95
C LEU A 113 -1.74 -1.42 -17.94
N ALA A 114 -0.73 -2.26 -18.07
CA ALA A 114 0.66 -1.84 -17.99
C ALA A 114 1.04 -1.01 -19.21
N LYS A 115 1.88 0.00 -18.96
CA LYS A 115 2.46 0.86 -19.98
C LYS A 115 3.97 0.82 -19.88
N GLU A 116 4.64 0.97 -21.02
CA GLU A 116 6.09 1.06 -21.04
C GLU A 116 6.53 2.39 -20.41
N GLY A 117 7.39 2.30 -19.41
CA GLY A 117 7.97 3.44 -18.74
C GLY A 117 9.16 4.04 -19.51
N PRO A 118 9.75 5.17 -19.00
CA PRO A 118 10.86 5.84 -19.68
C PRO A 118 12.11 4.98 -19.89
N ASP A 119 12.28 3.95 -19.07
CA ASP A 119 13.42 3.02 -19.13
C ASP A 119 13.11 1.73 -19.90
N GLY A 120 11.97 1.66 -20.58
CA GLY A 120 11.55 0.50 -21.34
C GLY A 120 10.92 -0.63 -20.51
N GLN A 121 10.82 -0.48 -19.20
CA GLN A 121 10.14 -1.44 -18.34
C GLN A 121 8.65 -1.14 -18.25
N TYR A 122 7.84 -2.19 -18.14
CA TYR A 122 6.40 -2.03 -17.99
C TYR A 122 6.05 -1.67 -16.55
N GLU A 123 5.14 -0.71 -16.41
CA GLU A 123 4.66 -0.22 -15.13
C GLU A 123 3.15 0.01 -15.16
N ILE A 124 2.55 -0.04 -13.98
CA ILE A 124 1.13 0.24 -13.79
C ILE A 124 1.00 1.45 -12.87
N SER A 125 0.23 2.45 -13.33
CA SER A 125 -0.22 3.55 -12.49
C SER A 125 -1.69 3.32 -12.17
N ALA A 126 -2.01 3.19 -10.90
CA ALA A 126 -3.35 2.81 -10.48
C ALA A 126 -3.78 3.56 -9.22
N PRO A 127 -5.09 3.86 -9.08
CA PRO A 127 -5.62 4.37 -7.83
C PRO A 127 -5.64 3.26 -6.79
N LEU A 128 -5.06 3.54 -5.63
CA LEU A 128 -5.05 2.67 -4.46
C LEU A 128 -5.96 3.28 -3.41
N THR A 129 -6.91 2.52 -2.90
CA THR A 129 -7.84 2.99 -1.89
C THR A 129 -7.78 2.10 -0.66
N LEU A 130 -7.72 2.73 0.52
CA LEU A 130 -7.83 2.07 1.81
C LEU A 130 -9.18 2.43 2.41
N GLN A 131 -10.02 1.43 2.67
CA GLN A 131 -11.29 1.65 3.33
C GLN A 131 -11.82 0.34 3.94
N ASN A 132 -12.52 0.46 5.05
CA ASN A 132 -13.17 -0.67 5.72
C ASN A 132 -12.24 -1.86 5.98
N GLY A 133 -10.97 -1.57 6.32
CA GLY A 133 -9.97 -2.59 6.58
C GLY A 133 -9.48 -3.34 5.35
N SER A 134 -9.69 -2.80 4.17
CA SER A 134 -9.31 -3.44 2.90
C SER A 134 -8.55 -2.48 1.99
N VAL A 135 -7.73 -3.06 1.13
CA VAL A 135 -6.96 -2.35 0.12
C VAL A 135 -7.56 -2.67 -1.24
N TYR A 136 -7.81 -1.62 -2.02
CA TYR A 136 -8.37 -1.74 -3.38
C TYR A 136 -7.42 -1.12 -4.40
N ILE A 137 -7.33 -1.74 -5.57
CA ILE A 137 -6.78 -1.11 -6.78
C ILE A 137 -7.95 -0.92 -7.74
N GLY A 138 -8.34 0.34 -7.98
CA GLY A 138 -9.58 0.62 -8.68
C GLY A 138 -10.75 -0.03 -7.94
N PRO A 139 -11.65 -0.76 -8.63
CA PRO A 139 -12.77 -1.44 -7.99
C PRO A 139 -12.39 -2.79 -7.35
N ALA A 140 -11.18 -3.28 -7.57
CA ALA A 140 -10.76 -4.62 -7.17
C ALA A 140 -10.17 -4.61 -5.76
N LYS A 141 -10.75 -5.40 -4.86
CA LYS A 141 -10.17 -5.66 -3.54
C LYS A 141 -8.99 -6.60 -3.69
N ILE A 142 -7.81 -6.17 -3.23
CA ILE A 142 -6.58 -6.95 -3.38
C ILE A 142 -6.06 -7.53 -2.07
N ALA A 143 -6.40 -6.93 -0.93
CA ALA A 143 -5.88 -7.38 0.35
C ALA A 143 -6.74 -6.87 1.50
N ARG A 144 -6.54 -7.46 2.67
CA ARG A 144 -7.04 -6.94 3.95
C ARG A 144 -5.90 -6.30 4.71
N MET A 145 -6.18 -5.19 5.37
CA MET A 145 -5.24 -4.57 6.29
C MET A 145 -5.37 -5.20 7.68
N PRO A 146 -4.27 -5.29 8.44
CA PRO A 146 -4.38 -5.62 9.85
C PRO A 146 -5.17 -4.53 10.58
N VAL A 147 -5.84 -4.92 11.66
CA VAL A 147 -6.52 -3.96 12.54
C VAL A 147 -5.46 -3.28 13.41
N PHE A 148 -5.40 -1.97 13.35
CA PHE A 148 -4.48 -1.19 14.18
C PHE A 148 -5.12 -0.89 15.52
N THR A 149 -4.37 -1.11 16.58
CA THR A 149 -4.78 -0.80 17.95
C THR A 149 -3.91 0.34 18.49
N TRP A 150 -4.57 1.34 19.08
CA TRP A 150 -3.93 2.55 19.56
C TRP A 150 -4.05 2.61 21.10
N GLU A 151 -3.11 2.01 21.77
CA GLU A 151 -3.08 1.95 23.24
C GLU A 151 -1.91 2.77 23.82
#